data_e8df4246562cfb971db04879d8076f63
#
_entry.id   e8df4246562cfb971db04879d8076f63
#
_cell.length_a   1.000
_cell.length_b   1.000
_cell.length_c   1.000
_cell.angle_alpha   90.00
_cell.angle_beta   90.00
_cell.angle_gamma   90.00
#
_symmetry.space_group_name_H-M   'P 1'
#
loop_
_entity.id
_entity.type
_entity.pdbx_description
1 polymer ?
#
loop_
_entity_poly.entity_id
_entity_poly.type
_entity_poly.pdbx_seq_one_letter_code
_entity_poly.pdbx_strand_id
1 'polypeptide(L)'
;MTPILAVEHLRKCYGELVAVDDVSFAVRPGICFGLLGPNGAGKTTSIEMIEGITAPTAGRILFRGQPVDEHFRARAGIQFQQTALPDYLTTREALQLFAKFYPRTQSFGQLVADCALEGYLDQYANRLSGGQRQRLLLAIALVNDPDILFLDEPTTGLDPQARRNFWTLIERIKARGKTVILTTHYMDEAELLCDELAIMDRGRIIAHGRPQALLREHFNAMRVRLDRSAFPRLPADWPEPVEMREDAVDILSRDVAHTLSALIAAGIPLASLQVHPPTLEDLFIKLTGHDLRH
;
A
#
# COMPACT_ATOMS: atom_id res chain seq x y z
N MET A 1 -0.03 -1.53 24.26
CA MET A 1 0.75 -0.37 23.76
C MET A 1 -0.24 0.65 23.21
N THR A 2 -0.07 1.93 23.56
CA THR A 2 -0.92 3.00 23.03
C THR A 2 -0.64 3.16 21.52
N PRO A 3 -1.67 3.23 20.66
CA PRO A 3 -1.48 3.49 19.25
C PRO A 3 -0.86 4.87 19.01
N ILE A 4 -0.05 5.00 17.95
CA ILE A 4 0.47 6.30 17.53
C ILE A 4 -0.61 7.14 16.85
N LEU A 5 -1.50 6.47 16.11
CA LEU A 5 -2.66 7.06 15.44
C LEU A 5 -3.89 6.20 15.75
N ALA A 6 -4.99 6.84 16.14
CA ALA A 6 -6.30 6.19 16.25
C ALA A 6 -7.33 7.03 15.48
N VAL A 7 -8.12 6.36 14.68
CA VAL A 7 -9.24 6.92 13.91
C VAL A 7 -10.50 6.25 14.41
N GLU A 8 -11.48 7.03 14.84
CA GLU A 8 -12.67 6.52 15.48
C GLU A 8 -13.92 7.11 14.83
N HIS A 9 -14.75 6.23 14.25
CA HIS A 9 -16.03 6.55 13.62
C HIS A 9 -15.94 7.69 12.61
N LEU A 10 -14.83 7.73 11.82
CA LEU A 10 -14.56 8.80 10.89
C LEU A 10 -15.59 8.80 9.75
N ARG A 11 -16.18 9.97 9.51
CA ARG A 11 -17.18 10.16 8.48
C ARG A 11 -16.94 11.43 7.70
N LYS A 12 -17.16 11.40 6.38
CA LYS A 12 -17.12 12.56 5.50
C LYS A 12 -18.24 12.52 4.49
N CYS A 13 -19.02 13.61 4.48
CA CYS A 13 -20.08 13.85 3.52
C CYS A 13 -19.77 15.11 2.69
N TYR A 14 -20.03 15.05 1.39
CA TYR A 14 -20.02 16.17 0.45
C TYR A 14 -21.43 16.29 -0.14
N GLY A 15 -22.27 17.12 0.47
CA GLY A 15 -23.70 17.13 0.19
C GLY A 15 -24.33 15.77 0.46
N GLU A 16 -24.93 15.14 -0.54
CA GLU A 16 -25.54 13.81 -0.43
C GLU A 16 -24.51 12.65 -0.56
N LEU A 17 -23.33 12.93 -1.08
CA LEU A 17 -22.29 11.91 -1.25
C LEU A 17 -21.61 11.62 0.08
N VAL A 18 -21.70 10.37 0.55
CA VAL A 18 -20.93 9.88 1.70
C VAL A 18 -19.63 9.27 1.17
N ALA A 19 -18.53 10.03 1.27
CA ALA A 19 -17.22 9.60 0.79
C ALA A 19 -16.49 8.67 1.77
N VAL A 20 -16.71 8.87 3.07
CA VAL A 20 -16.19 8.03 4.16
C VAL A 20 -17.32 7.81 5.15
N ASP A 21 -17.57 6.56 5.53
CA ASP A 21 -18.70 6.15 6.36
C ASP A 21 -18.25 5.17 7.44
N ASP A 22 -18.15 5.70 8.67
CA ASP A 22 -17.85 4.94 9.90
C ASP A 22 -16.49 4.19 9.87
N VAL A 23 -15.43 4.85 9.41
CA VAL A 23 -14.08 4.28 9.35
C VAL A 23 -13.41 4.36 10.72
N SER A 24 -12.97 3.22 11.24
CA SER A 24 -12.25 3.12 12.52
C SER A 24 -11.07 2.16 12.39
N PHE A 25 -9.88 2.61 12.81
CA PHE A 25 -8.67 1.79 12.91
C PHE A 25 -7.64 2.42 13.86
N ALA A 26 -6.67 1.62 14.27
CA ALA A 26 -5.58 2.09 15.11
C ALA A 26 -4.24 1.58 14.57
N VAL A 27 -3.23 2.45 14.58
CA VAL A 27 -1.90 2.16 14.06
C VAL A 27 -0.90 2.13 15.21
N ARG A 28 -0.16 1.05 15.29
CA ARG A 28 0.93 0.90 16.27
C ARG A 28 2.16 1.69 15.83
N PRO A 29 2.99 2.19 16.76
CA PRO A 29 4.24 2.85 16.39
C PRO A 29 5.22 1.87 15.71
N GLY A 30 5.97 2.37 14.72
CA GLY A 30 7.07 1.66 14.07
C GLY A 30 6.65 0.61 13.03
N ILE A 31 5.39 0.63 12.59
CA ILE A 31 4.89 -0.27 11.52
C ILE A 31 4.59 0.51 10.24
N CYS A 32 4.47 -0.21 9.13
CA CYS A 32 3.82 0.26 7.92
C CYS A 32 2.36 -0.21 7.92
N PHE A 33 1.43 0.74 7.93
CA PHE A 33 0.00 0.49 7.84
C PHE A 33 -0.52 0.88 6.45
N GLY A 34 -1.14 -0.07 5.75
CA GLY A 34 -1.70 0.14 4.42
C GLY A 34 -3.19 0.47 4.46
N LEU A 35 -3.60 1.46 3.68
CA LEU A 35 -5.00 1.71 3.37
C LEU A 35 -5.23 1.39 1.89
N LEU A 36 -5.83 0.23 1.63
CA LEU A 36 -6.03 -0.34 0.31
C LEU A 36 -7.44 -0.12 -0.20
N GLY A 37 -7.60 -0.15 -1.50
CA GLY A 37 -8.90 -0.17 -2.15
C GLY A 37 -8.85 0.47 -3.55
N PRO A 38 -9.93 0.35 -4.32
CA PRO A 38 -10.02 0.94 -5.65
C PRO A 38 -10.09 2.47 -5.61
N ASN A 39 -9.97 3.09 -6.77
CA ASN A 39 -10.24 4.51 -6.91
C ASN A 39 -11.68 4.84 -6.48
N GLY A 40 -11.84 5.90 -5.70
CA GLY A 40 -13.14 6.27 -5.13
C GLY A 40 -13.56 5.50 -3.87
N ALA A 41 -12.73 4.59 -3.33
CA ALA A 41 -13.03 3.89 -2.08
C ALA A 41 -13.03 4.76 -0.82
N GLY A 42 -12.56 6.03 -0.89
CA GLY A 42 -12.46 6.94 0.23
C GLY A 42 -11.08 7.03 0.89
N LYS A 43 -10.05 6.38 0.33
CA LYS A 43 -8.68 6.37 0.89
C LYS A 43 -8.10 7.78 1.03
N THR A 44 -7.97 8.52 -0.06
CA THR A 44 -7.41 9.88 -0.08
C THR A 44 -8.22 10.81 0.83
N THR A 45 -9.55 10.75 0.80
CA THR A 45 -10.40 11.54 1.71
C THR A 45 -10.15 11.21 3.17
N SER A 46 -9.94 9.94 3.51
CA SER A 46 -9.60 9.51 4.87
C SER A 46 -8.24 10.07 5.31
N ILE A 47 -7.24 9.99 4.44
CA ILE A 47 -5.90 10.53 4.70
C ILE A 47 -5.93 12.05 4.83
N GLU A 48 -6.59 12.79 3.94
CA GLU A 48 -6.74 14.24 4.02
C GLU A 48 -7.38 14.70 5.34
N MET A 49 -8.35 13.94 5.86
CA MET A 49 -8.93 14.23 7.17
C MET A 49 -7.91 13.99 8.30
N ILE A 50 -7.12 12.92 8.23
CA ILE A 50 -6.09 12.59 9.21
C ILE A 50 -4.98 13.65 9.21
N GLU A 51 -4.56 14.10 8.03
CA GLU A 51 -3.57 15.16 7.83
C GLU A 51 -4.07 16.54 8.27
N GLY A 52 -5.38 16.69 8.50
CA GLY A 52 -6.01 17.94 8.89
C GLY A 52 -6.20 18.93 7.73
N ILE A 53 -6.18 18.45 6.48
CA ILE A 53 -6.47 19.23 5.27
C ILE A 53 -7.98 19.42 5.14
N THR A 54 -8.74 18.35 5.39
CA THR A 54 -10.19 18.34 5.30
C THR A 54 -10.79 18.04 6.68
N ALA A 55 -11.75 18.85 7.15
CA ALA A 55 -12.42 18.58 8.40
C ALA A 55 -13.38 17.37 8.25
N PRO A 56 -13.41 16.40 9.19
CA PRO A 56 -14.40 15.34 9.20
C PRO A 56 -15.81 15.90 9.46
N THR A 57 -16.83 15.23 8.92
CA THR A 57 -18.23 15.52 9.24
C THR A 57 -18.61 14.95 10.61
N ALA A 58 -18.03 13.80 10.99
CA ALA A 58 -18.16 13.19 12.30
C ALA A 58 -16.96 12.28 12.58
N GLY A 59 -16.84 11.83 13.82
CA GLY A 59 -15.73 11.00 14.30
C GLY A 59 -14.58 11.84 14.86
N ARG A 60 -13.50 11.17 15.24
CA ARG A 60 -12.31 11.81 15.80
C ARG A 60 -11.03 11.10 15.39
N ILE A 61 -9.95 11.89 15.39
CA ILE A 61 -8.60 11.43 15.04
C ILE A 61 -7.70 11.79 16.21
N LEU A 62 -6.97 10.80 16.71
CA LEU A 62 -6.11 10.94 17.86
C LEU A 62 -4.67 10.57 17.49
N PHE A 63 -3.74 11.46 17.77
CA PHE A 63 -2.30 11.19 17.71
C PHE A 63 -1.76 10.99 19.11
N ARG A 64 -1.21 9.79 19.41
CA ARG A 64 -0.73 9.42 20.76
C ARG A 64 -1.80 9.66 21.85
N GLY A 65 -3.06 9.43 21.52
CA GLY A 65 -4.19 9.60 22.44
C GLY A 65 -4.71 11.03 22.61
N GLN A 66 -4.12 12.02 21.91
CA GLN A 66 -4.59 13.41 21.91
C GLN A 66 -5.20 13.78 20.54
N PRO A 67 -6.20 14.64 20.47
CA PRO A 67 -6.71 15.13 19.20
C PRO A 67 -5.59 15.72 18.35
N VAL A 68 -5.69 15.55 17.03
CA VAL A 68 -4.72 16.11 16.07
C VAL A 68 -4.75 17.63 16.10
N ASP A 69 -3.57 18.22 16.21
CA ASP A 69 -3.34 19.67 16.37
C ASP A 69 -2.06 20.13 15.64
N GLU A 70 -1.54 21.30 15.97
CA GLU A 70 -0.28 21.80 15.43
C GLU A 70 0.93 20.93 15.86
N HIS A 71 0.88 20.34 17.04
CA HIS A 71 1.93 19.43 17.51
C HIS A 71 2.00 18.19 16.64
N PHE A 72 0.86 17.62 16.25
CA PHE A 72 0.79 16.53 15.28
C PHE A 72 1.43 16.93 13.94
N ARG A 73 1.08 18.13 13.41
CA ARG A 73 1.63 18.60 12.11
C ARG A 73 3.14 18.75 12.14
N ALA A 74 3.73 19.14 13.25
CA ALA A 74 5.17 19.24 13.40
C ALA A 74 5.86 17.86 13.46
N ARG A 75 5.12 16.78 13.73
CA ARG A 75 5.59 15.41 13.87
C ARG A 75 5.14 14.49 12.74
N ALA A 76 4.33 14.99 11.82
CA ALA A 76 3.91 14.29 10.62
C ALA A 76 4.74 14.72 9.41
N GLY A 77 5.11 13.76 8.58
CA GLY A 77 5.65 14.00 7.24
C GLY A 77 4.61 13.58 6.23
N ILE A 78 4.40 14.38 5.19
CA ILE A 78 3.34 14.13 4.20
C ILE A 78 3.93 14.18 2.81
N GLN A 79 3.74 13.12 2.05
CA GLN A 79 4.00 13.08 0.62
C GLN A 79 2.67 12.94 -0.10
N PHE A 80 2.19 14.03 -0.68
CA PHE A 80 0.97 14.06 -1.48
C PHE A 80 1.15 13.34 -2.82
N GLN A 81 0.07 12.82 -3.35
CA GLN A 81 0.03 12.20 -4.68
C GLN A 81 0.54 13.16 -5.75
N GLN A 82 0.15 14.44 -5.67
CA GLN A 82 0.63 15.48 -6.58
C GLN A 82 1.21 16.65 -5.76
N THR A 83 2.51 16.85 -5.89
CA THR A 83 3.21 17.99 -5.30
C THR A 83 3.90 18.78 -6.40
N ALA A 84 3.53 20.04 -6.56
CA ALA A 84 4.25 20.97 -7.42
C ALA A 84 5.55 21.41 -6.71
N LEU A 85 6.69 21.10 -7.28
CA LEU A 85 7.97 21.65 -6.85
C LEU A 85 8.28 22.91 -7.67
N PRO A 86 8.93 23.94 -7.08
CA PRO A 86 9.37 25.10 -7.83
C PRO A 86 10.34 24.71 -8.96
N ASP A 87 10.06 25.15 -10.19
CA ASP A 87 10.73 24.68 -11.41
C ASP A 87 12.24 24.95 -11.46
N TYR A 88 12.69 26.02 -10.80
CA TYR A 88 14.08 26.49 -10.88
C TYR A 88 14.92 26.21 -9.64
N LEU A 89 14.47 25.31 -8.78
CA LEU A 89 15.24 24.83 -7.65
C LEU A 89 15.92 23.50 -7.99
N THR A 90 17.19 23.40 -7.62
CA THR A 90 17.89 22.12 -7.60
C THR A 90 17.32 21.22 -6.47
N THR A 91 17.59 19.92 -6.54
CA THR A 91 17.25 18.96 -5.47
C THR A 91 17.76 19.46 -4.11
N ARG A 92 18.98 19.97 -4.05
CA ARG A 92 19.61 20.55 -2.86
C ARG A 92 18.83 21.75 -2.33
N GLU A 93 18.57 22.72 -3.21
CA GLU A 93 17.86 23.95 -2.83
C GLU A 93 16.43 23.68 -2.39
N ALA A 94 15.75 22.74 -3.04
CA ALA A 94 14.41 22.30 -2.62
C ALA A 94 14.43 21.76 -1.18
N LEU A 95 15.34 20.84 -0.85
CA LEU A 95 15.46 20.31 0.51
C LEU A 95 15.81 21.42 1.53
N GLN A 96 16.72 22.31 1.19
CA GLN A 96 17.08 23.44 2.05
C GLN A 96 15.93 24.42 2.25
N LEU A 97 15.11 24.64 1.23
CA LEU A 97 13.91 25.47 1.33
C LEU A 97 12.90 24.87 2.30
N PHE A 98 12.55 23.60 2.12
CA PHE A 98 11.57 22.93 2.98
C PHE A 98 12.08 22.79 4.42
N ALA A 99 13.39 22.62 4.62
CA ALA A 99 13.99 22.61 5.96
C ALA A 99 13.75 23.91 6.74
N LYS A 100 13.65 25.06 6.07
CA LYS A 100 13.41 26.36 6.73
C LYS A 100 12.01 26.51 7.33
N PHE A 101 11.06 25.67 6.94
CA PHE A 101 9.70 25.71 7.49
C PHE A 101 9.57 25.05 8.87
N TYR A 102 10.61 24.33 9.30
CA TYR A 102 10.56 23.57 10.55
C TYR A 102 11.65 24.01 11.52
N PRO A 103 11.32 24.13 12.82
CA PRO A 103 12.30 24.50 13.85
C PRO A 103 13.32 23.37 14.14
N ARG A 104 12.94 22.13 13.84
CA ARG A 104 13.79 20.94 13.97
C ARG A 104 13.77 20.18 12.65
N THR A 105 14.95 19.79 12.19
CA THR A 105 15.12 19.05 10.95
C THR A 105 16.11 17.90 11.12
N GLN A 106 15.95 16.88 10.30
CA GLN A 106 16.95 15.85 10.11
C GLN A 106 18.20 16.46 9.43
N SER A 107 19.38 15.90 9.67
CA SER A 107 20.59 16.41 9.01
C SER A 107 20.50 16.21 7.50
N PHE A 108 21.00 17.19 6.74
CA PHE A 108 20.99 17.16 5.29
C PHE A 108 21.66 15.89 4.72
N GLY A 109 22.85 15.53 5.26
CA GLY A 109 23.56 14.33 4.83
C GLY A 109 22.77 13.05 5.06
N GLN A 110 22.03 12.98 6.17
CA GLN A 110 21.18 11.83 6.49
C GLN A 110 20.00 11.71 5.53
N LEU A 111 19.31 12.83 5.21
CA LEU A 111 18.22 12.86 4.23
C LEU A 111 18.69 12.40 2.86
N VAL A 112 19.86 12.88 2.43
CA VAL A 112 20.47 12.50 1.15
C VAL A 112 20.74 11.00 1.10
N ALA A 113 21.34 10.45 2.14
CA ALA A 113 21.67 9.03 2.21
C ALA A 113 20.39 8.15 2.30
N ASP A 114 19.41 8.57 3.11
CA ASP A 114 18.16 7.83 3.32
C ASP A 114 17.34 7.69 2.04
N CYS A 115 17.32 8.75 1.23
CA CYS A 115 16.53 8.82 0.00
C CYS A 115 17.35 8.59 -1.28
N ALA A 116 18.67 8.26 -1.13
CA ALA A 116 19.58 8.00 -2.24
C ALA A 116 19.57 9.13 -3.29
N LEU A 117 19.88 10.37 -2.83
CA LEU A 117 19.83 11.58 -3.66
C LEU A 117 21.20 12.04 -4.17
N GLU A 118 22.32 11.37 -3.78
CA GLU A 118 23.69 11.80 -4.01
C GLU A 118 24.00 12.14 -5.48
N GLY A 119 23.46 11.35 -6.40
CA GLY A 119 23.77 11.44 -7.83
C GLY A 119 23.11 12.62 -8.56
N TYR A 120 22.18 13.36 -7.92
CA TYR A 120 21.41 14.41 -8.60
C TYR A 120 21.04 15.62 -7.72
N LEU A 121 21.84 15.88 -6.67
CA LEU A 121 21.65 17.02 -5.78
C LEU A 121 21.63 18.37 -6.49
N ASP A 122 22.46 18.53 -7.50
CA ASP A 122 22.62 19.78 -8.26
C ASP A 122 21.78 19.80 -9.55
N GLN A 123 20.92 18.77 -9.75
CA GLN A 123 19.95 18.71 -10.85
C GLN A 123 18.67 19.46 -10.48
N TYR A 124 18.11 20.20 -11.43
CA TYR A 124 16.82 20.89 -11.24
C TYR A 124 15.67 19.90 -11.03
N ALA A 125 14.75 20.24 -10.11
CA ALA A 125 13.63 19.37 -9.73
C ALA A 125 12.72 19.00 -10.91
N ASN A 126 12.55 19.89 -11.89
CA ASN A 126 11.76 19.64 -13.10
C ASN A 126 12.46 18.75 -14.15
N ARG A 127 13.75 18.44 -13.96
CA ARG A 127 14.54 17.55 -14.86
C ARG A 127 14.75 16.15 -14.26
N LEU A 128 14.22 15.89 -13.09
CA LEU A 128 14.32 14.59 -12.44
C LEU A 128 13.44 13.55 -13.17
N SER A 129 13.91 12.31 -13.24
CA SER A 129 13.05 11.19 -13.63
C SER A 129 11.94 11.00 -12.60
N GLY A 130 10.85 10.29 -12.95
CA GLY A 130 9.75 10.00 -12.03
C GLY A 130 10.23 9.40 -10.70
N GLY A 131 11.11 8.40 -10.74
CA GLY A 131 11.69 7.79 -9.54
C GLY A 131 12.59 8.73 -8.73
N GLN A 132 13.40 9.56 -9.38
CA GLN A 132 14.21 10.58 -8.70
C GLN A 132 13.32 11.63 -8.02
N ARG A 133 12.27 12.05 -8.72
CA ARG A 133 11.29 12.99 -8.18
C ARG A 133 10.58 12.44 -6.95
N GLN A 134 10.12 11.19 -6.97
CA GLN A 134 9.49 10.55 -5.82
C GLN A 134 10.43 10.44 -4.62
N ARG A 135 11.73 10.16 -4.84
CA ARG A 135 12.73 10.16 -3.76
C ARG A 135 12.94 11.55 -3.16
N LEU A 136 12.93 12.60 -3.99
CA LEU A 136 12.99 13.98 -3.50
C LEU A 136 11.75 14.33 -2.67
N LEU A 137 10.54 13.96 -3.12
CA LEU A 137 9.31 14.18 -2.37
C LEU A 137 9.30 13.44 -1.02
N LEU A 138 9.79 12.20 -1.01
CA LEU A 138 9.99 11.42 0.21
C LEU A 138 10.97 12.11 1.16
N ALA A 139 12.09 12.63 0.65
CA ALA A 139 13.07 13.35 1.46
C ALA A 139 12.48 14.65 2.05
N ILE A 140 11.66 15.36 1.27
CA ILE A 140 10.94 16.55 1.75
C ILE A 140 9.99 16.18 2.89
N ALA A 141 9.24 15.08 2.77
CA ALA A 141 8.36 14.59 3.82
C ALA A 141 9.10 14.13 5.08
N LEU A 142 10.40 13.82 4.98
CA LEU A 142 11.26 13.43 6.10
C LEU A 142 12.03 14.59 6.74
N VAL A 143 11.97 15.79 6.18
CA VAL A 143 12.79 16.94 6.60
C VAL A 143 12.64 17.26 8.09
N ASN A 144 11.42 17.22 8.61
CA ASN A 144 11.10 17.55 10.01
C ASN A 144 11.36 16.40 11.00
N ASP A 145 12.04 15.32 10.60
CA ASP A 145 12.27 14.12 11.40
C ASP A 145 10.97 13.56 12.01
N PRO A 146 9.96 13.23 11.19
CA PRO A 146 8.62 12.92 11.65
C PRO A 146 8.57 11.59 12.45
N ASP A 147 7.58 11.47 13.34
CA ASP A 147 7.25 10.21 14.01
C ASP A 147 6.34 9.32 13.12
N ILE A 148 5.54 9.96 12.27
CA ILE A 148 4.60 9.31 11.35
C ILE A 148 4.71 9.94 9.96
N LEU A 149 4.76 9.11 8.94
CA LEU A 149 4.91 9.48 7.55
C LEU A 149 3.69 9.03 6.74
N PHE A 150 3.06 9.94 6.03
CA PHE A 150 1.94 9.67 5.12
C PHE A 150 2.45 9.66 3.69
N LEU A 151 2.14 8.59 2.96
CA LEU A 151 2.53 8.38 1.57
C LEU A 151 1.26 8.06 0.76
N ASP A 152 0.76 9.05 0.01
CA ASP A 152 -0.43 8.87 -0.81
C ASP A 152 -0.03 8.40 -2.22
N GLU A 153 -0.29 7.12 -2.52
CA GLU A 153 0.03 6.43 -3.78
C GLU A 153 1.45 6.71 -4.32
N PRO A 154 2.49 6.53 -3.51
CA PRO A 154 3.82 7.08 -3.79
C PRO A 154 4.53 6.45 -4.99
N THR A 155 4.08 5.30 -5.48
CA THR A 155 4.72 4.58 -6.58
C THR A 155 3.90 4.61 -7.88
N THR A 156 2.78 5.35 -7.89
CA THR A 156 1.95 5.50 -9.09
C THR A 156 2.74 6.13 -10.23
N GLY A 157 2.70 5.50 -11.41
CA GLY A 157 3.42 5.96 -12.61
C GLY A 157 4.91 5.63 -12.62
N LEU A 158 5.45 4.92 -11.64
CA LEU A 158 6.83 4.45 -11.66
C LEU A 158 6.99 3.15 -12.46
N ASP A 159 8.10 3.03 -13.15
CA ASP A 159 8.50 1.75 -13.73
C ASP A 159 8.78 0.69 -12.64
N PRO A 160 8.76 -0.62 -12.97
CA PRO A 160 8.93 -1.69 -11.97
C PRO A 160 10.25 -1.63 -11.19
N GLN A 161 11.32 -1.13 -11.79
CA GLN A 161 12.62 -1.01 -11.10
C GLN A 161 12.62 0.17 -10.13
N ALA A 162 12.10 1.33 -10.55
CA ALA A 162 11.97 2.51 -9.70
C ALA A 162 11.06 2.22 -8.50
N ARG A 163 9.96 1.46 -8.71
CA ARG A 163 9.04 1.01 -7.65
C ARG A 163 9.76 0.16 -6.62
N ARG A 164 10.48 -0.89 -7.02
CA ARG A 164 11.27 -1.75 -6.11
C ARG A 164 12.31 -0.96 -5.32
N ASN A 165 13.00 -0.04 -5.98
CA ASN A 165 13.96 0.83 -5.31
C ASN A 165 13.28 1.72 -4.26
N PHE A 166 12.09 2.24 -4.55
CA PHE A 166 11.31 3.05 -3.60
C PHE A 166 10.84 2.22 -2.39
N TRP A 167 10.40 1.00 -2.60
CA TRP A 167 10.04 0.07 -1.52
C TRP A 167 11.21 -0.17 -0.56
N THR A 168 12.41 -0.36 -1.09
CA THR A 168 13.64 -0.51 -0.27
C THR A 168 13.87 0.72 0.61
N LEU A 169 13.55 1.94 0.14
CA LEU A 169 13.67 3.16 0.97
C LEU A 169 12.63 3.17 2.09
N ILE A 170 11.37 2.80 1.81
CA ILE A 170 10.33 2.69 2.83
C ILE A 170 10.74 1.69 3.93
N GLU A 171 11.24 0.51 3.54
CA GLU A 171 11.73 -0.49 4.50
C GLU A 171 12.86 0.06 5.39
N ARG A 172 13.80 0.81 4.85
CA ARG A 172 14.87 1.48 5.62
C ARG A 172 14.31 2.50 6.61
N ILE A 173 13.33 3.29 6.19
CA ILE A 173 12.68 4.29 7.04
C ILE A 173 11.94 3.60 8.19
N LYS A 174 11.19 2.54 7.88
CA LYS A 174 10.50 1.71 8.88
C LYS A 174 11.49 1.08 9.87
N ALA A 175 12.61 0.54 9.40
CA ALA A 175 13.66 -0.06 10.24
C ALA A 175 14.28 0.93 11.25
N ARG A 176 14.15 2.24 11.02
CA ARG A 176 14.54 3.30 11.97
C ARG A 176 13.46 3.66 12.99
N GLY A 177 12.40 2.88 13.04
CA GLY A 177 11.30 3.06 14.01
C GLY A 177 10.28 4.11 13.58
N LYS A 178 10.32 4.61 12.33
CA LYS A 178 9.29 5.51 11.82
C LYS A 178 8.02 4.72 11.51
N THR A 179 6.86 5.31 11.79
CA THR A 179 5.58 4.75 11.40
C THR A 179 5.22 5.26 10.02
N VAL A 180 4.76 4.39 9.14
CA VAL A 180 4.37 4.74 7.77
C VAL A 180 2.89 4.44 7.58
N ILE A 181 2.14 5.39 7.04
CA ILE A 181 0.78 5.20 6.52
C ILE A 181 0.90 5.27 5.00
N LEU A 182 0.51 4.20 4.35
CA LEU A 182 0.61 4.05 2.90
C LEU A 182 -0.78 3.88 2.30
N THR A 183 -1.17 4.74 1.36
CA THR A 183 -2.30 4.43 0.48
C THR A 183 -1.78 3.81 -0.80
N THR A 184 -2.45 2.80 -1.27
CA THR A 184 -2.14 2.19 -2.57
C THR A 184 -3.33 1.43 -3.13
N HIS A 185 -3.36 1.30 -4.44
CA HIS A 185 -4.23 0.37 -5.16
C HIS A 185 -3.43 -0.84 -5.68
N TYR A 186 -2.11 -0.86 -5.50
CA TYR A 186 -1.25 -1.99 -5.85
C TYR A 186 -1.19 -3.00 -4.70
N MET A 187 -1.75 -4.19 -4.92
CA MET A 187 -1.83 -5.22 -3.88
C MET A 187 -0.47 -5.83 -3.54
N ASP A 188 0.42 -5.95 -4.53
CA ASP A 188 1.81 -6.39 -4.37
C ASP A 188 2.63 -5.45 -3.47
N GLU A 189 2.42 -4.13 -3.60
CA GLU A 189 3.03 -3.13 -2.73
C GLU A 189 2.58 -3.29 -1.27
N ALA A 190 1.28 -3.43 -1.07
CA ALA A 190 0.72 -3.61 0.26
C ALA A 190 1.15 -4.92 0.92
N GLU A 191 1.18 -6.01 0.15
CA GLU A 191 1.59 -7.33 0.65
C GLU A 191 3.06 -7.35 1.07
N LEU A 192 3.92 -6.59 0.36
CA LEU A 192 5.34 -6.50 0.64
C LEU A 192 5.66 -5.56 1.81
N LEU A 193 5.06 -4.37 1.85
CA LEU A 193 5.47 -3.29 2.76
C LEU A 193 4.69 -3.25 4.05
N CYS A 194 3.39 -3.62 4.02
CA CYS A 194 2.50 -3.39 5.14
C CYS A 194 2.56 -4.51 6.19
N ASP A 195 2.80 -4.12 7.44
CA ASP A 195 2.69 -5.02 8.59
C ASP A 195 1.22 -5.27 8.97
N GLU A 196 0.38 -4.25 8.79
CA GLU A 196 -1.07 -4.29 8.93
C GLU A 196 -1.71 -3.45 7.83
N LEU A 197 -2.92 -3.82 7.43
CA LEU A 197 -3.66 -3.06 6.43
C LEU A 197 -5.17 -3.06 6.70
N ALA A 198 -5.85 -2.06 6.16
CA ALA A 198 -7.28 -2.01 6.05
C ALA A 198 -7.66 -1.94 4.56
N ILE A 199 -8.58 -2.79 4.14
CA ILE A 199 -9.14 -2.76 2.79
C ILE A 199 -10.43 -1.94 2.84
N MET A 200 -10.49 -0.90 2.00
CA MET A 200 -11.65 -0.04 1.88
C MET A 200 -12.41 -0.30 0.58
N ASP A 201 -13.73 -0.30 0.68
CA ASP A 201 -14.64 -0.19 -0.45
C ASP A 201 -15.82 0.70 -0.07
N ARG A 202 -16.24 1.58 -1.01
CA ARG A 202 -17.41 2.50 -0.85
C ARG A 202 -17.44 3.25 0.49
N GLY A 203 -16.29 3.77 0.89
CA GLY A 203 -16.15 4.58 2.11
C GLY A 203 -16.08 3.79 3.42
N ARG A 204 -16.04 2.45 3.38
CA ARG A 204 -16.01 1.60 4.58
C ARG A 204 -14.81 0.67 4.59
N ILE A 205 -14.34 0.28 5.77
CA ILE A 205 -13.37 -0.80 5.91
C ILE A 205 -14.14 -2.14 5.84
N ILE A 206 -13.74 -2.99 4.89
CA ILE A 206 -14.33 -4.31 4.65
C ILE A 206 -13.46 -5.45 5.17
N ALA A 207 -12.15 -5.21 5.40
CA ALA A 207 -11.24 -6.13 6.06
C ALA A 207 -10.11 -5.34 6.74
N HIS A 208 -9.60 -5.83 7.87
CA HIS A 208 -8.51 -5.21 8.61
C HIS A 208 -7.66 -6.28 9.28
N GLY A 209 -6.33 -6.22 9.13
CA GLY A 209 -5.42 -7.17 9.75
C GLY A 209 -4.05 -7.22 9.08
N ARG A 210 -3.27 -8.23 9.45
CA ARG A 210 -2.00 -8.52 8.76
C ARG A 210 -2.29 -9.19 7.41
N PRO A 211 -1.58 -8.83 6.32
CA PRO A 211 -1.83 -9.41 4.99
C PRO A 211 -1.96 -10.94 5.02
N GLN A 212 -0.95 -11.60 5.54
CA GLN A 212 -0.91 -13.07 5.60
C GLN A 212 -2.00 -13.69 6.51
N ALA A 213 -2.44 -12.99 7.56
CA ALA A 213 -3.52 -13.46 8.42
C ALA A 213 -4.85 -13.40 7.69
N LEU A 214 -5.13 -12.29 7.01
CA LEU A 214 -6.33 -12.12 6.19
C LEU A 214 -6.42 -13.18 5.08
N LEU A 215 -5.29 -13.46 4.40
CA LEU A 215 -5.27 -14.49 3.37
C LEU A 215 -5.58 -15.88 3.94
N ARG A 216 -5.01 -16.25 5.09
CA ARG A 216 -5.27 -17.54 5.76
C ARG A 216 -6.69 -17.66 6.28
N GLU A 217 -7.30 -16.57 6.73
CA GLU A 217 -8.69 -16.55 7.20
C GLU A 217 -9.68 -16.81 6.06
N HIS A 218 -9.40 -16.24 4.90
CA HIS A 218 -10.32 -16.28 3.77
C HIS A 218 -10.05 -17.41 2.78
N PHE A 219 -8.84 -17.96 2.74
CA PHE A 219 -8.44 -18.98 1.78
C PHE A 219 -7.78 -20.18 2.48
N ASN A 220 -8.22 -21.36 2.09
CA ASN A 220 -7.68 -22.65 2.55
C ASN A 220 -7.13 -23.50 1.40
N ALA A 221 -6.98 -22.93 0.21
CA ALA A 221 -6.50 -23.62 -0.98
C ALA A 221 -5.50 -22.74 -1.73
N MET A 222 -4.57 -23.40 -2.42
CA MET A 222 -3.67 -22.79 -3.40
C MET A 222 -4.23 -23.00 -4.81
N ARG A 223 -3.90 -22.13 -5.73
CA ARG A 223 -4.24 -22.26 -7.14
C ARG A 223 -3.13 -23.01 -7.86
N VAL A 224 -3.43 -24.20 -8.37
CA VAL A 224 -2.55 -24.97 -9.26
C VAL A 224 -3.01 -24.69 -10.68
N ARG A 225 -2.20 -23.97 -11.45
CA ARG A 225 -2.49 -23.56 -12.82
C ARG A 225 -1.71 -24.40 -13.81
N LEU A 226 -2.37 -24.80 -14.89
CA LEU A 226 -1.77 -25.46 -16.06
C LEU A 226 -2.31 -24.83 -17.33
N ASP A 227 -1.58 -24.91 -18.44
CA ASP A 227 -2.08 -24.52 -19.75
C ASP A 227 -3.26 -25.42 -20.14
N ARG A 228 -4.30 -24.83 -20.72
CA ARG A 228 -5.46 -25.59 -21.17
C ARG A 228 -5.12 -26.65 -22.22
N SER A 229 -4.14 -26.40 -23.05
CA SER A 229 -3.64 -27.36 -24.05
C SER A 229 -3.03 -28.63 -23.45
N ALA A 230 -2.46 -28.52 -22.26
CA ALA A 230 -1.91 -29.66 -21.52
C ALA A 230 -3.00 -30.50 -20.81
N PHE A 231 -4.24 -30.00 -20.80
CA PHE A 231 -5.34 -30.57 -20.03
C PHE A 231 -6.50 -31.00 -20.95
N PRO A 232 -6.34 -32.08 -21.72
CA PRO A 232 -7.30 -32.46 -22.77
C PRO A 232 -8.66 -32.89 -22.21
N ARG A 233 -8.70 -33.48 -21.00
CA ARG A 233 -9.93 -33.85 -20.30
C ARG A 233 -9.68 -34.12 -18.82
N LEU A 234 -10.49 -33.51 -17.96
CA LEU A 234 -10.55 -33.85 -16.53
C LEU A 234 -11.11 -35.30 -16.39
N PRO A 235 -10.53 -36.11 -15.50
CA PRO A 235 -11.21 -37.28 -15.00
C PRO A 235 -12.58 -36.89 -14.43
N ALA A 236 -13.61 -37.67 -14.73
CA ALA A 236 -15.00 -37.37 -14.32
C ALA A 236 -15.18 -37.31 -12.80
N ASP A 237 -14.26 -37.91 -12.07
CA ASP A 237 -14.21 -38.03 -10.60
C ASP A 237 -13.13 -37.14 -9.95
N TRP A 238 -12.69 -36.06 -10.65
CA TRP A 238 -11.69 -35.16 -10.09
C TRP A 238 -12.22 -34.50 -8.80
N PRO A 239 -11.52 -34.63 -7.65
CA PRO A 239 -12.08 -34.32 -6.35
C PRO A 239 -12.06 -32.83 -5.98
N GLU A 240 -11.23 -32.03 -6.68
CA GLU A 240 -11.01 -30.62 -6.34
C GLU A 240 -11.79 -29.68 -7.27
N PRO A 241 -12.19 -28.49 -6.82
CA PRO A 241 -12.81 -27.49 -7.68
C PRO A 241 -11.86 -27.07 -8.79
N VAL A 242 -12.38 -27.00 -10.00
CA VAL A 242 -11.62 -26.63 -11.22
C VAL A 242 -12.33 -25.50 -11.94
N GLU A 243 -11.59 -24.45 -12.21
CA GLU A 243 -12.01 -23.31 -13.01
C GLU A 243 -11.36 -23.40 -14.38
N MET A 244 -12.20 -23.57 -15.43
CA MET A 244 -11.73 -23.56 -16.80
C MET A 244 -11.69 -22.13 -17.31
N ARG A 245 -10.50 -21.67 -17.74
CA ARG A 245 -10.29 -20.40 -18.43
C ARG A 245 -10.04 -20.63 -19.92
N GLU A 246 -9.94 -19.55 -20.67
CA GLU A 246 -9.73 -19.62 -22.11
C GLU A 246 -8.40 -20.30 -22.47
N ASP A 247 -7.33 -19.94 -21.75
CA ASP A 247 -5.95 -20.36 -21.96
C ASP A 247 -5.39 -21.28 -20.87
N ALA A 248 -6.06 -21.39 -19.72
CA ALA A 248 -5.57 -22.10 -18.54
C ALA A 248 -6.65 -22.90 -17.81
N VAL A 249 -6.19 -23.82 -16.97
CA VAL A 249 -7.01 -24.55 -16.01
C VAL A 249 -6.48 -24.27 -14.62
N ASP A 250 -7.32 -23.73 -13.75
CA ASP A 250 -7.00 -23.45 -12.35
C ASP A 250 -7.66 -24.51 -11.45
N ILE A 251 -6.87 -25.26 -10.70
CA ILE A 251 -7.32 -26.22 -9.69
C ILE A 251 -7.15 -25.60 -8.31
N LEU A 252 -8.21 -25.54 -7.51
CA LEU A 252 -8.17 -25.02 -6.15
C LEU A 252 -7.79 -26.14 -5.17
N SER A 253 -6.50 -26.30 -4.95
CA SER A 253 -5.91 -27.39 -4.18
C SER A 253 -5.74 -27.03 -2.70
N ARG A 254 -6.25 -27.90 -1.81
CA ARG A 254 -6.00 -27.84 -0.36
C ARG A 254 -4.72 -28.61 0.03
N ASP A 255 -4.30 -29.57 -0.79
CA ASP A 255 -3.08 -30.33 -0.64
C ASP A 255 -2.39 -30.44 -2.01
N VAL A 256 -1.43 -29.55 -2.24
CA VAL A 256 -0.70 -29.45 -3.51
C VAL A 256 0.03 -30.76 -3.83
N ALA A 257 0.57 -31.46 -2.83
CA ALA A 257 1.29 -32.72 -3.06
C ALA A 257 0.35 -33.83 -3.56
N HIS A 258 -0.84 -33.91 -2.99
CA HIS A 258 -1.89 -34.81 -3.45
C HIS A 258 -2.36 -34.46 -4.87
N THR A 259 -2.62 -33.18 -5.15
CA THR A 259 -3.03 -32.72 -6.49
C THR A 259 -1.98 -33.03 -7.54
N LEU A 260 -0.69 -32.79 -7.26
CA LEU A 260 0.41 -33.10 -8.17
C LEU A 260 0.49 -34.61 -8.45
N SER A 261 0.35 -35.44 -7.41
CA SER A 261 0.35 -36.90 -7.56
C SER A 261 -0.80 -37.37 -8.42
N ALA A 262 -2.00 -36.79 -8.26
CA ALA A 262 -3.17 -37.13 -9.08
C ALA A 262 -2.98 -36.68 -10.54
N LEU A 263 -2.40 -35.52 -10.79
CA LEU A 263 -2.09 -35.02 -12.15
C LEU A 263 -1.10 -35.96 -12.86
N ILE A 264 -0.05 -36.41 -12.16
CA ILE A 264 0.93 -37.34 -12.69
C ILE A 264 0.26 -38.70 -13.01
N ALA A 265 -0.56 -39.24 -12.09
CA ALA A 265 -1.30 -40.48 -12.28
C ALA A 265 -2.27 -40.44 -13.47
N ALA A 266 -2.86 -39.25 -13.72
CA ALA A 266 -3.73 -39.00 -14.87
C ALA A 266 -2.94 -38.78 -16.18
N GLY A 267 -1.61 -38.80 -16.16
CA GLY A 267 -0.76 -38.61 -17.34
C GLY A 267 -0.74 -37.15 -17.85
N ILE A 268 -1.09 -36.17 -17.00
CA ILE A 268 -1.13 -34.76 -17.38
C ILE A 268 0.28 -34.17 -17.33
N PRO A 269 0.77 -33.55 -18.42
CA PRO A 269 2.09 -32.92 -18.44
C PRO A 269 2.20 -31.78 -17.46
N LEU A 270 3.25 -31.76 -16.62
CA LEU A 270 3.47 -30.69 -15.64
C LEU A 270 4.39 -29.56 -16.12
N ALA A 271 4.75 -29.54 -17.41
CA ALA A 271 5.71 -28.56 -17.95
C ALA A 271 5.26 -27.09 -17.79
N SER A 272 3.94 -26.84 -17.87
CA SER A 272 3.35 -25.50 -17.69
C SER A 272 2.81 -25.26 -16.26
N LEU A 273 3.04 -26.20 -15.34
CA LEU A 273 2.46 -26.13 -14.00
C LEU A 273 3.05 -24.96 -13.21
N GLN A 274 2.15 -24.18 -12.61
CA GLN A 274 2.46 -23.10 -11.68
C GLN A 274 1.60 -23.26 -10.42
N VAL A 275 2.18 -22.98 -9.26
CA VAL A 275 1.45 -22.99 -7.98
C VAL A 275 1.44 -21.57 -7.44
N HIS A 276 0.27 -20.99 -7.31
CA HIS A 276 0.08 -19.65 -6.80
C HIS A 276 -0.64 -19.68 -5.45
N PRO A 277 -0.03 -19.08 -4.40
CA PRO A 277 -0.78 -18.80 -3.19
C PRO A 277 -1.86 -17.74 -3.48
N PRO A 278 -2.93 -17.67 -2.68
CA PRO A 278 -3.90 -16.59 -2.78
C PRO A 278 -3.24 -15.23 -2.50
N THR A 279 -3.70 -14.20 -3.20
CA THR A 279 -3.18 -12.83 -3.14
C THR A 279 -4.19 -11.89 -2.48
N LEU A 280 -3.76 -10.68 -2.11
CA LEU A 280 -4.69 -9.63 -1.64
C LEU A 280 -5.69 -9.22 -2.72
N GLU A 281 -5.35 -9.35 -4.01
CA GLU A 281 -6.27 -9.14 -5.12
C GLU A 281 -7.40 -10.19 -5.11
N ASP A 282 -7.05 -11.47 -4.96
CA ASP A 282 -8.05 -12.53 -4.80
C ASP A 282 -8.97 -12.27 -3.59
N LEU A 283 -8.39 -11.75 -2.49
CA LEU A 283 -9.16 -11.38 -1.30
C LEU A 283 -10.13 -10.23 -1.59
N PHE A 284 -9.66 -9.19 -2.26
CA PHE A 284 -10.51 -8.06 -2.63
C PHE A 284 -11.69 -8.50 -3.51
N ILE A 285 -11.43 -9.28 -4.57
CA ILE A 285 -12.46 -9.82 -5.45
C ILE A 285 -13.47 -10.66 -4.66
N LYS A 286 -12.97 -11.51 -3.74
CA LYS A 286 -13.84 -12.34 -2.90
C LYS A 286 -14.77 -11.53 -1.99
N LEU A 287 -14.27 -10.43 -1.41
CA LEU A 287 -15.02 -9.59 -0.48
C LEU A 287 -16.02 -8.65 -1.18
N THR A 288 -15.71 -8.20 -2.37
CA THR A 288 -16.49 -7.18 -3.10
C THR A 288 -17.34 -7.75 -4.23
N GLY A 289 -16.98 -8.93 -4.75
CA GLY A 289 -17.62 -9.57 -5.90
C GLY A 289 -17.27 -8.94 -7.24
N HIS A 290 -16.31 -8.03 -7.30
CA HIS A 290 -15.86 -7.37 -8.54
C HIS A 290 -14.37 -7.05 -8.49
N ASP A 291 -13.75 -6.98 -9.68
CA ASP A 291 -12.33 -6.66 -9.83
C ASP A 291 -12.04 -5.22 -9.40
N LEU A 292 -10.77 -4.96 -9.06
CA LEU A 292 -10.27 -3.59 -8.87
C LEU A 292 -10.51 -2.80 -10.16
N ARG A 293 -11.33 -1.76 -10.08
CA ARG A 293 -11.52 -0.85 -11.21
C ARG A 293 -10.24 -0.02 -11.35
N HIS A 294 -9.54 -0.24 -12.45
CA HIS A 294 -8.38 0.56 -12.86
C HIS A 294 -8.79 1.95 -13.34
#